data_41ec3afb9418659d960bdb792dc8fab5
#
_entry.id   41ec3afb9418659d960bdb792dc8fab5
#
_cell.length_a   1.000
_cell.length_b   1.000
_cell.length_c   1.000
_cell.angle_alpha   90.00
_cell.angle_beta   90.00
_cell.angle_gamma   90.00
#
_symmetry.space_group_name_H-M   'P 1'
#
loop_
_entity.id
_entity.type
_entity.pdbx_description
1 polymer ?
#
loop_
_entity_poly.entity_id
_entity_poly.type
_entity_poly.pdbx_seq_one_letter_code
_entity_poly.pdbx_strand_id
1 'polypeptide(L)'
;DEFKRCRDQVPAEPFDVVRLTVEQDLGCRLEDVFEWFDTTALAAASIAQVHAARLRTGEDVVVKVQRPSVDRLVRKDLEAMAWIAPKLVGRIPVAALANPPALVELFAETIVEELDFRLEAANMLDVATVLRDLGQDGYVVPRPHPTLVSRRVLVMQRLSGFNFDDVAGMQDAGIDTQAVIRTGMIAFMEGAMIHGV
;
A
#
# COMPACT_ATOMS: atom_id res chain seq x y z
N ASP A 1 0.07 8.52 20.64
CA ASP A 1 0.25 9.68 19.74
C ASP A 1 1.60 9.68 19.00
N GLU A 2 2.69 9.13 19.57
CA GLU A 2 4.00 9.03 18.92
C GLU A 2 3.95 8.10 17.67
N PHE A 3 3.28 6.96 17.75
CA PHE A 3 3.10 6.06 16.60
C PHE A 3 2.32 6.68 15.44
N LYS A 4 1.35 7.55 15.73
CA LYS A 4 0.60 8.29 14.71
C LYS A 4 1.51 9.27 13.95
N ARG A 5 2.45 9.91 14.65
CA ARG A 5 3.47 10.78 14.05
C ARG A 5 4.42 10.03 13.12
N CYS A 6 4.85 8.82 13.50
CA CYS A 6 5.74 8.01 12.65
C CYS A 6 5.08 7.57 11.35
N ARG A 7 3.75 7.39 11.34
CA ARG A 7 2.99 6.97 10.16
C ARG A 7 2.74 8.10 9.16
N ASP A 8 2.45 9.31 9.67
CA ASP A 8 1.83 10.38 8.87
C ASP A 8 2.79 11.55 8.54
N GLN A 9 4.07 11.48 8.91
CA GLN A 9 5.02 12.62 8.77
C GLN A 9 6.22 12.35 7.87
N VAL A 10 6.09 11.48 6.88
CA VAL A 10 7.14 11.35 5.86
C VAL A 10 6.94 12.45 4.82
N PRO A 11 7.90 13.38 4.61
CA PRO A 11 7.76 14.42 3.59
C PRO A 11 7.52 13.80 2.22
N ALA A 12 6.57 14.37 1.45
CA ALA A 12 6.35 13.92 0.08
C ALA A 12 7.58 14.23 -0.79
N GLU A 13 7.86 13.36 -1.77
CA GLU A 13 8.86 13.64 -2.80
C GLU A 13 8.38 14.81 -3.68
N PRO A 14 9.29 15.61 -4.22
CA PRO A 14 8.96 16.66 -5.19
C PRO A 14 8.23 16.08 -6.40
N PHE A 15 7.28 16.83 -6.96
CA PHE A 15 6.46 16.34 -8.07
C PHE A 15 7.28 15.95 -9.30
N ASP A 16 8.38 16.65 -9.59
CA ASP A 16 9.25 16.30 -10.73
C ASP A 16 9.84 14.89 -10.60
N VAL A 17 10.14 14.45 -9.38
CA VAL A 17 10.61 13.09 -9.08
C VAL A 17 9.50 12.07 -9.30
N VAL A 18 8.29 12.39 -8.86
CA VAL A 18 7.08 11.57 -9.08
C VAL A 18 6.82 11.40 -10.56
N ARG A 19 6.77 12.52 -11.29
CA ARG A 19 6.56 12.55 -12.74
C ARG A 19 7.56 11.66 -13.46
N LEU A 20 8.85 11.84 -13.18
CA LEU A 20 9.90 11.04 -13.79
C LEU A 20 9.72 9.55 -13.52
N THR A 21 9.34 9.18 -12.30
CA THR A 21 9.09 7.77 -11.93
C THR A 21 7.92 7.19 -12.72
N VAL A 22 6.81 7.93 -12.81
CA VAL A 22 5.62 7.50 -13.54
C VAL A 22 5.93 7.34 -15.03
N GLU A 23 6.56 8.34 -15.63
CA GLU A 23 6.89 8.33 -17.07
C GLU A 23 7.88 7.21 -17.43
N GLN A 24 8.87 6.95 -16.59
CA GLN A 24 9.82 5.85 -16.79
C GLN A 24 9.16 4.47 -16.69
N ASP A 25 8.28 4.28 -15.72
CA ASP A 25 7.66 2.98 -15.46
C ASP A 25 6.52 2.66 -16.42
N LEU A 26 5.74 3.66 -16.82
CA LEU A 26 4.66 3.48 -17.80
C LEU A 26 5.15 3.59 -19.25
N GLY A 27 6.37 4.10 -19.48
CA GLY A 27 6.96 4.22 -20.83
C GLY A 27 6.29 5.27 -21.71
N CYS A 28 5.57 6.22 -21.14
CA CYS A 28 4.85 7.28 -21.85
C CYS A 28 4.86 8.58 -21.02
N ARG A 29 4.49 9.69 -21.65
CA ARG A 29 4.39 10.97 -20.94
C ARG A 29 3.16 10.99 -20.04
N LEU A 30 3.24 11.75 -18.95
CA LEU A 30 2.13 11.88 -18.00
C LEU A 30 0.85 12.38 -18.71
N GLU A 31 0.99 13.36 -19.59
CA GLU A 31 -0.11 13.97 -20.33
C GLU A 31 -0.75 13.03 -21.38
N ASP A 32 -0.05 11.98 -21.78
CA ASP A 32 -0.60 11.01 -22.74
C ASP A 32 -1.62 10.07 -22.09
N VAL A 33 -1.50 9.87 -20.76
CA VAL A 33 -2.35 8.99 -19.95
C VAL A 33 -3.40 9.77 -19.16
N PHE A 34 -2.96 10.86 -18.52
CA PHE A 34 -3.80 11.63 -17.60
C PHE A 34 -4.27 12.94 -18.23
N GLU A 35 -5.56 13.24 -18.11
CA GLU A 35 -6.12 14.55 -18.39
C GLU A 35 -5.71 15.57 -17.31
N TRP A 36 -5.68 15.10 -16.07
CA TRP A 36 -5.28 15.84 -14.88
C TRP A 36 -4.54 14.96 -13.89
N PHE A 37 -3.53 15.52 -13.25
CA PHE A 37 -2.75 14.86 -12.21
C PHE A 37 -2.46 15.86 -11.08
N ASP A 38 -2.86 15.54 -9.85
CA ASP A 38 -2.59 16.41 -8.71
C ASP A 38 -1.11 16.37 -8.34
N THR A 39 -0.47 17.53 -8.34
CA THR A 39 0.93 17.67 -7.95
C THR A 39 1.15 17.53 -6.45
N THR A 40 0.08 17.67 -5.66
CA THR A 40 0.09 17.49 -4.21
C THR A 40 -0.33 16.05 -3.87
N ALA A 41 0.49 15.37 -3.07
CA ALA A 41 0.16 14.01 -2.64
C ALA A 41 -1.04 14.01 -1.68
N LEU A 42 -1.99 13.10 -1.90
CA LEU A 42 -3.08 12.81 -0.96
C LEU A 42 -2.55 12.18 0.33
N ALA A 43 -1.53 11.33 0.20
CA ALA A 43 -0.86 10.65 1.30
C ALA A 43 0.59 10.36 0.94
N ALA A 44 1.47 10.37 1.94
CA ALA A 44 2.86 10.00 1.80
C ALA A 44 3.27 9.05 2.93
N ALA A 45 3.79 7.88 2.55
CA ALA A 45 4.26 6.85 3.47
C ALA A 45 5.77 6.60 3.28
N SER A 46 6.33 5.65 4.01
CA SER A 46 7.76 5.33 3.98
C SER A 46 8.26 4.87 2.61
N ILE A 47 7.48 4.06 1.90
CA ILE A 47 7.87 3.45 0.63
C ILE A 47 7.24 4.10 -0.60
N ALA A 48 6.12 4.81 -0.44
CA ALA A 48 5.35 5.35 -1.55
C ALA A 48 4.57 6.61 -1.18
N GLN A 49 4.06 7.30 -2.18
CA GLN A 49 3.08 8.35 -2.05
C GLN A 49 1.94 8.16 -3.05
N VAL A 50 0.79 8.74 -2.76
CA VAL A 50 -0.44 8.58 -3.53
C VAL A 50 -0.91 9.94 -4.02
N HIS A 51 -1.24 10.03 -5.31
CA HIS A 51 -1.77 11.23 -5.95
C HIS A 51 -3.15 10.97 -6.52
N ALA A 52 -4.01 11.98 -6.52
CA ALA A 52 -5.24 11.95 -7.30
C ALA A 52 -4.94 12.26 -8.77
N ALA A 53 -5.66 11.61 -9.66
CA ALA A 53 -5.56 11.89 -11.08
C ALA A 53 -6.87 11.58 -11.80
N ARG A 54 -7.00 12.06 -13.03
CA ARG A 54 -8.07 11.68 -13.95
C ARG A 54 -7.46 11.18 -15.24
N LEU A 55 -7.87 10.01 -15.67
CA LEU A 55 -7.47 9.45 -16.96
C LEU A 55 -8.11 10.24 -18.11
N ARG A 56 -7.50 10.18 -19.28
CA ARG A 56 -8.08 10.77 -20.50
C ARG A 56 -9.39 10.10 -20.94
N THR A 57 -9.70 8.94 -20.39
CA THR A 57 -11.00 8.26 -20.51
C THR A 57 -12.09 8.88 -19.64
N GLY A 58 -11.74 9.83 -18.75
CA GLY A 58 -12.62 10.51 -17.82
C GLY A 58 -12.75 9.85 -16.44
N GLU A 59 -12.09 8.73 -16.20
CA GLU A 59 -12.13 8.02 -14.93
C GLU A 59 -11.27 8.70 -13.86
N ASP A 60 -11.85 8.91 -12.67
CA ASP A 60 -11.09 9.36 -11.50
C ASP A 60 -10.34 8.19 -10.88
N VAL A 61 -9.03 8.37 -10.73
CA VAL A 61 -8.10 7.35 -10.23
C VAL A 61 -7.21 7.90 -9.13
N VAL A 62 -6.58 7.01 -8.40
CA VAL A 62 -5.40 7.32 -7.58
C VAL A 62 -4.18 6.62 -8.16
N VAL A 63 -3.05 7.30 -8.07
CA VAL A 63 -1.76 6.82 -8.56
C VAL A 63 -0.82 6.68 -7.37
N LYS A 64 -0.51 5.45 -7.01
CA LYS A 64 0.48 5.12 -5.98
C LYS A 64 1.83 5.02 -6.66
N VAL A 65 2.79 5.80 -6.19
CA VAL A 65 4.12 5.92 -6.80
C VAL A 65 5.18 5.62 -5.74
N GLN A 66 6.04 4.65 -6.03
CA GLN A 66 7.13 4.26 -5.15
C GLN A 66 8.21 5.37 -5.11
N ARG A 67 8.79 5.58 -3.94
CA ARG A 67 9.91 6.51 -3.78
C ARG A 67 11.16 5.95 -4.46
N PRO A 68 11.86 6.72 -5.29
CA PRO A 68 13.04 6.21 -6.03
C PRO A 68 14.18 5.73 -5.12
N SER A 69 14.30 6.32 -3.93
CA SER A 69 15.37 6.00 -2.97
C SER A 69 15.13 4.71 -2.19
N VAL A 70 13.89 4.21 -2.17
CA VAL A 70 13.47 3.12 -1.27
C VAL A 70 14.21 1.81 -1.54
N ASP A 71 14.34 1.39 -2.78
CA ASP A 71 15.03 0.13 -3.12
C ASP A 71 16.48 0.13 -2.62
N ARG A 72 17.18 1.25 -2.81
CA ARG A 72 18.57 1.39 -2.34
C ARG A 72 18.66 1.45 -0.81
N LEU A 73 17.71 2.12 -0.15
CA LEU A 73 17.69 2.24 1.31
C LEU A 73 17.44 0.87 1.94
N VAL A 74 16.40 0.17 1.47
CA VAL A 74 16.05 -1.17 1.96
C VAL A 74 17.20 -2.17 1.79
N ARG A 75 17.90 -2.16 0.64
CA ARG A 75 19.07 -3.04 0.45
C ARG A 75 20.17 -2.77 1.47
N LYS A 76 20.49 -1.50 1.74
CA LYS A 76 21.48 -1.13 2.76
C LYS A 76 21.07 -1.55 4.17
N ASP A 77 19.81 -1.39 4.50
CA ASP A 77 19.27 -1.77 5.80
C ASP A 77 19.31 -3.30 5.98
N LEU A 78 18.92 -4.05 4.94
CA LEU A 78 19.03 -5.51 4.93
C LEU A 78 20.47 -6.00 5.06
N GLU A 79 21.43 -5.38 4.36
CA GLU A 79 22.86 -5.71 4.50
C GLU A 79 23.35 -5.46 5.93
N ALA A 80 22.96 -4.34 6.54
CA ALA A 80 23.30 -4.05 7.94
C ALA A 80 22.68 -5.05 8.91
N MET A 81 21.39 -5.40 8.71
CA MET A 81 20.69 -6.40 9.52
C MET A 81 21.34 -7.78 9.38
N ALA A 82 21.65 -8.22 8.16
CA ALA A 82 22.32 -9.49 7.89
C ALA A 82 23.72 -9.56 8.54
N TRP A 83 24.43 -8.44 8.62
CA TRP A 83 25.72 -8.37 9.29
C TRP A 83 25.61 -8.41 10.82
N ILE A 84 24.55 -7.84 11.40
CA ILE A 84 24.34 -7.77 12.85
C ILE A 84 23.73 -9.08 13.39
N ALA A 85 22.75 -9.64 12.68
CA ALA A 85 21.92 -10.75 13.16
C ALA A 85 22.73 -11.97 13.70
N PRO A 86 23.78 -12.46 13.01
CA PRO A 86 24.58 -13.58 13.52
C PRO A 86 25.33 -13.26 14.83
N LYS A 87 25.65 -11.97 15.04
CA LYS A 87 26.39 -11.53 16.24
C LYS A 87 25.54 -11.47 17.49
N LEU A 88 24.21 -11.46 17.33
CA LEU A 88 23.26 -11.50 18.44
C LEU A 88 23.12 -12.93 19.00
N VAL A 89 23.32 -13.94 18.15
CA VAL A 89 23.23 -15.34 18.54
C VAL A 89 24.34 -15.64 19.56
N GLY A 90 23.95 -16.19 20.72
CA GLY A 90 24.86 -16.51 21.83
C GLY A 90 25.23 -15.32 22.71
N ARG A 91 24.87 -14.07 22.36
CA ARG A 91 25.09 -12.89 23.22
C ARG A 91 23.85 -12.47 23.99
N ILE A 92 22.67 -12.69 23.40
CA ILE A 92 21.40 -12.38 24.00
C ILE A 92 20.62 -13.69 24.16
N PRO A 93 20.25 -14.12 25.38
CA PRO A 93 19.58 -15.41 25.58
C PRO A 93 18.32 -15.61 24.77
N VAL A 94 17.49 -14.56 24.61
CA VAL A 94 16.26 -14.60 23.81
C VAL A 94 16.55 -14.72 22.30
N ALA A 95 17.70 -14.25 21.83
CA ALA A 95 18.07 -14.33 20.41
C ALA A 95 18.29 -15.78 19.94
N ALA A 96 18.65 -16.69 20.86
CA ALA A 96 18.80 -18.12 20.54
C ALA A 96 17.46 -18.78 20.15
N LEU A 97 16.35 -18.31 20.74
CA LEU A 97 14.98 -18.78 20.44
C LEU A 97 14.40 -18.14 19.18
N ALA A 98 14.73 -16.89 18.92
CA ALA A 98 14.16 -16.09 17.83
C ALA A 98 14.86 -16.32 16.48
N ASN A 99 16.06 -16.95 16.45
CA ASN A 99 16.87 -17.15 15.24
C ASN A 99 16.96 -15.86 14.36
N PRO A 100 17.66 -14.80 14.83
CA PRO A 100 17.71 -13.52 14.14
C PRO A 100 18.13 -13.59 12.66
N PRO A 101 19.08 -14.45 12.24
CA PRO A 101 19.37 -14.59 10.81
C PRO A 101 18.17 -15.02 9.97
N ALA A 102 17.41 -16.03 10.42
CA ALA A 102 16.21 -16.49 9.70
C ALA A 102 15.11 -15.42 9.66
N LEU A 103 14.98 -14.63 10.73
CA LEU A 103 14.04 -13.48 10.72
C LEU A 103 14.45 -12.40 9.71
N VAL A 104 15.77 -12.14 9.56
CA VAL A 104 16.26 -11.20 8.54
C VAL A 104 16.01 -11.72 7.13
N GLU A 105 16.21 -13.01 6.89
CA GLU A 105 15.90 -13.65 5.60
C GLU A 105 14.42 -13.53 5.27
N LEU A 106 13.52 -13.90 6.19
CA LEU A 106 12.09 -13.78 6.03
C LEU A 106 11.67 -12.32 5.78
N PHE A 107 12.23 -11.38 6.54
CA PHE A 107 11.97 -9.96 6.35
C PHE A 107 12.46 -9.47 4.98
N ALA A 108 13.62 -9.95 4.51
CA ALA A 108 14.15 -9.60 3.21
C ALA A 108 13.25 -10.08 2.07
N GLU A 109 12.71 -11.28 2.16
CA GLU A 109 11.75 -11.82 1.20
C GLU A 109 10.48 -10.96 1.18
N THR A 110 9.86 -10.73 2.34
CA THR A 110 8.62 -9.96 2.47
C THR A 110 8.77 -8.52 1.95
N ILE A 111 9.86 -7.83 2.32
CA ILE A 111 10.03 -6.43 1.91
C ILE A 111 10.28 -6.27 0.40
N VAL A 112 10.89 -7.28 -0.25
CA VAL A 112 11.08 -7.27 -1.70
C VAL A 112 9.74 -7.41 -2.43
N GLU A 113 8.82 -8.20 -1.89
CA GLU A 113 7.46 -8.33 -2.41
C GLU A 113 6.68 -7.02 -2.26
N GLU A 114 6.78 -6.35 -1.11
CA GLU A 114 6.18 -5.04 -0.85
C GLU A 114 6.68 -3.93 -1.79
N LEU A 115 7.86 -4.11 -2.39
CA LEU A 115 8.42 -3.18 -3.37
C LEU A 115 8.00 -3.48 -4.82
N ASP A 116 7.06 -4.39 -5.04
CA ASP A 116 6.52 -4.70 -6.36
C ASP A 116 4.99 -4.53 -6.39
N PHE A 117 4.53 -3.37 -6.84
CA PHE A 117 3.09 -3.06 -6.89
C PHE A 117 2.27 -3.95 -7.84
N ARG A 118 2.91 -4.76 -8.69
CA ARG A 118 2.20 -5.76 -9.49
C ARG A 118 1.64 -6.86 -8.60
N LEU A 119 2.35 -7.21 -7.52
CA LEU A 119 1.88 -8.16 -6.53
C LEU A 119 0.71 -7.58 -5.72
N GLU A 120 0.82 -6.30 -5.30
CA GLU A 120 -0.30 -5.60 -4.64
C GLU A 120 -1.55 -5.59 -5.54
N ALA A 121 -1.40 -5.27 -6.82
CA ALA A 121 -2.51 -5.28 -7.77
C ALA A 121 -3.13 -6.68 -7.93
N ALA A 122 -2.31 -7.73 -8.00
CA ALA A 122 -2.80 -9.11 -8.05
C ALA A 122 -3.57 -9.49 -6.78
N ASN A 123 -3.01 -9.20 -5.60
CA ASN A 123 -3.65 -9.45 -4.31
C ASN A 123 -5.00 -8.71 -4.18
N MET A 124 -5.10 -7.46 -4.68
CA MET A 124 -6.37 -6.72 -4.70
C MET A 124 -7.44 -7.46 -5.51
N LEU A 125 -7.10 -8.03 -6.66
CA LEU A 125 -8.04 -8.79 -7.49
C LEU A 125 -8.44 -10.12 -6.84
N ASP A 126 -7.50 -10.80 -6.19
CA ASP A 126 -7.76 -12.03 -5.46
C ASP A 126 -8.69 -11.79 -4.27
N VAL A 127 -8.40 -10.77 -3.45
CA VAL A 127 -9.27 -10.35 -2.33
C VAL A 127 -10.66 -9.96 -2.83
N ALA A 128 -10.77 -9.20 -3.91
CA ALA A 128 -12.07 -8.84 -4.49
C ALA A 128 -12.86 -10.07 -4.97
N THR A 129 -12.17 -11.09 -5.46
CA THR A 129 -12.77 -12.36 -5.89
C THR A 129 -13.27 -13.15 -4.68
N VAL A 130 -12.43 -13.31 -3.65
CA VAL A 130 -12.81 -13.99 -2.40
C VAL A 130 -14.01 -13.34 -1.74
N LEU A 131 -14.03 -12.01 -1.59
CA LEU A 131 -15.15 -11.29 -0.99
C LEU A 131 -16.46 -11.49 -1.76
N ARG A 132 -16.39 -11.47 -3.09
CA ARG A 132 -17.55 -11.75 -3.95
C ARG A 132 -18.06 -13.19 -3.76
N ASP A 133 -17.16 -14.18 -3.72
CA ASP A 133 -17.51 -15.58 -3.56
C ASP A 133 -18.10 -15.88 -2.18
N LEU A 134 -17.72 -15.07 -1.16
CA LEU A 134 -18.33 -15.09 0.18
C LEU A 134 -19.63 -14.29 0.27
N GLY A 135 -20.08 -13.62 -0.80
CA GLY A 135 -21.26 -12.77 -0.79
C GLY A 135 -21.12 -11.50 0.06
N GLN A 136 -19.89 -11.00 0.24
CA GLN A 136 -19.57 -9.81 1.03
C GLN A 136 -19.73 -8.53 0.20
N ASP A 137 -20.96 -8.21 -0.18
CA ASP A 137 -21.27 -7.04 -1.05
C ASP A 137 -21.04 -5.68 -0.36
N GLY A 138 -20.90 -5.67 0.96
CA GLY A 138 -20.60 -4.46 1.75
C GLY A 138 -19.14 -4.00 1.72
N TYR A 139 -18.26 -4.75 1.05
CA TYR A 139 -16.84 -4.46 0.98
C TYR A 139 -16.42 -4.12 -0.46
N VAL A 140 -15.80 -2.97 -0.65
CA VAL A 140 -15.34 -2.53 -1.97
C VAL A 140 -13.81 -2.49 -1.99
N VAL A 141 -13.21 -3.31 -2.84
CA VAL A 141 -11.78 -3.27 -3.14
C VAL A 141 -11.56 -2.36 -4.34
N PRO A 142 -10.66 -1.35 -4.27
CA PRO A 142 -10.36 -0.51 -5.43
C PRO A 142 -9.84 -1.37 -6.58
N ARG A 143 -10.34 -1.13 -7.79
CA ARG A 143 -9.92 -1.91 -8.97
C ARG A 143 -8.61 -1.37 -9.53
N PRO A 144 -7.53 -2.17 -9.63
CA PRO A 144 -6.33 -1.79 -10.36
C PRO A 144 -6.63 -1.60 -11.85
N HIS A 145 -5.98 -0.61 -12.48
CA HIS A 145 -6.13 -0.39 -13.92
C HIS A 145 -5.39 -1.52 -14.68
N PRO A 146 -6.00 -2.13 -15.70
CA PRO A 146 -5.49 -3.37 -16.31
C PRO A 146 -4.12 -3.22 -17.00
N THR A 147 -3.75 -2.02 -17.44
CA THR A 147 -2.51 -1.75 -18.19
C THR A 147 -1.60 -0.69 -17.58
N LEU A 148 -2.04 0.01 -16.52
CA LEU A 148 -1.28 1.07 -15.87
C LEU A 148 -0.76 0.62 -14.49
N VAL A 149 -0.24 -0.59 -14.43
CA VAL A 149 0.40 -1.18 -13.26
C VAL A 149 1.80 -1.63 -13.65
N SER A 150 2.78 -1.18 -12.89
CA SER A 150 4.18 -1.54 -13.02
C SER A 150 4.77 -1.90 -11.65
N ARG A 151 6.07 -2.16 -11.58
CA ARG A 151 6.75 -2.42 -10.32
C ARG A 151 6.65 -1.24 -9.34
N ARG A 152 6.76 0.01 -9.84
CA ARG A 152 6.83 1.21 -9.01
C ARG A 152 5.61 2.12 -9.09
N VAL A 153 4.66 1.82 -9.98
CA VAL A 153 3.46 2.62 -10.20
C VAL A 153 2.23 1.72 -10.21
N LEU A 154 1.24 2.07 -9.40
CA LEU A 154 -0.06 1.41 -9.37
C LEU A 154 -1.15 2.46 -9.57
N VAL A 155 -1.81 2.40 -10.70
CA VAL A 155 -3.03 3.18 -10.97
C VAL A 155 -4.24 2.33 -10.60
N MET A 156 -5.13 2.87 -9.78
CA MET A 156 -6.33 2.16 -9.35
C MET A 156 -7.52 3.10 -9.19
N GLN A 157 -8.70 2.55 -9.14
CA GLN A 157 -9.95 3.27 -8.93
C GLN A 157 -9.87 4.17 -7.69
N ARG A 158 -10.29 5.42 -7.82
CA ARG A 158 -10.46 6.33 -6.68
C ARG A 158 -11.78 6.01 -5.99
N LEU A 159 -11.70 5.60 -4.73
CA LEU A 159 -12.86 5.49 -3.86
C LEU A 159 -13.08 6.82 -3.14
N SER A 160 -14.34 7.15 -2.88
CA SER A 160 -14.75 8.30 -2.07
C SER A 160 -15.41 7.80 -0.79
N GLY A 161 -15.32 8.58 0.27
CA GLY A 161 -15.91 8.24 1.56
C GLY A 161 -15.24 8.99 2.70
N PHE A 162 -15.52 8.55 3.92
CA PHE A 162 -14.94 9.08 5.14
C PHE A 162 -13.70 8.29 5.53
N ASN A 163 -12.74 8.96 6.16
CA ASN A 163 -11.67 8.25 6.84
C ASN A 163 -12.24 7.41 7.99
N PHE A 164 -11.64 6.27 8.26
CA PHE A 164 -12.13 5.34 9.29
C PHE A 164 -12.17 5.95 10.70
N ASP A 165 -11.35 6.95 10.98
CA ASP A 165 -11.31 7.70 12.24
C ASP A 165 -12.23 8.93 12.26
N ASP A 166 -12.89 9.27 11.14
CA ASP A 166 -13.88 10.35 11.07
C ASP A 166 -15.28 9.86 11.45
N VAL A 167 -15.40 9.40 12.68
CA VAL A 167 -16.67 8.89 13.22
C VAL A 167 -17.75 9.97 13.26
N ALA A 168 -17.37 11.22 13.56
CA ALA A 168 -18.31 12.33 13.60
C ALA A 168 -18.88 12.63 12.20
N GLY A 169 -18.04 12.73 11.18
CA GLY A 169 -18.50 12.96 9.79
C GLY A 169 -19.41 11.84 9.29
N MET A 170 -19.09 10.58 9.63
CA MET A 170 -19.96 9.43 9.29
C MET A 170 -21.34 9.54 9.98
N GLN A 171 -21.38 9.89 11.27
CA GLN A 171 -22.63 10.03 12.01
C GLN A 171 -23.47 11.21 11.50
N ASP A 172 -22.85 12.35 11.21
CA ASP A 172 -23.53 13.51 10.61
C ASP A 172 -24.12 13.19 9.23
N ALA A 173 -23.48 12.30 8.47
CA ALA A 173 -23.99 11.79 7.21
C ALA A 173 -25.05 10.67 7.37
N GLY A 174 -25.42 10.30 8.60
CA GLY A 174 -26.43 9.27 8.86
C GLY A 174 -25.93 7.84 8.68
N ILE A 175 -24.61 7.62 8.67
CA ILE A 175 -24.00 6.29 8.51
C ILE A 175 -24.01 5.56 9.85
N ASP A 176 -24.53 4.33 9.86
CA ASP A 176 -24.45 3.44 11.02
C ASP A 176 -23.02 2.89 11.17
N THR A 177 -22.23 3.55 12.03
CA THR A 177 -20.84 3.17 12.29
C THR A 177 -20.69 1.78 12.92
N GLN A 178 -21.71 1.28 13.63
CA GLN A 178 -21.70 -0.09 14.17
C GLN A 178 -21.88 -1.12 13.06
N ALA A 179 -22.76 -0.83 12.09
CA ALA A 179 -22.93 -1.68 10.92
C ALA A 179 -21.65 -1.74 10.08
N VAL A 180 -20.96 -0.60 9.88
CA VAL A 180 -19.66 -0.54 9.17
C VAL A 180 -18.62 -1.45 9.85
N ILE A 181 -18.45 -1.31 11.18
CA ILE A 181 -17.50 -2.15 11.94
C ILE A 181 -17.88 -3.63 11.85
N ARG A 182 -19.16 -3.94 12.01
CA ARG A 182 -19.65 -5.33 11.92
C ARG A 182 -19.35 -5.95 10.56
N THR A 183 -19.68 -5.25 9.47
CA THR A 183 -19.41 -5.71 8.11
C THR A 183 -17.91 -5.93 7.89
N GLY A 184 -17.07 -4.98 8.30
CA GLY A 184 -15.61 -5.10 8.19
C GLY A 184 -15.05 -6.28 8.98
N MET A 185 -15.52 -6.49 10.21
CA MET A 185 -15.07 -7.61 11.06
C MET A 185 -15.49 -8.97 10.50
N ILE A 186 -16.73 -9.10 10.01
CA ILE A 186 -17.22 -10.36 9.42
C ILE A 186 -16.38 -10.69 8.17
N ALA A 187 -16.24 -9.75 7.24
CA ALA A 187 -15.48 -9.95 6.01
C ALA A 187 -14.01 -10.32 6.28
N PHE A 188 -13.38 -9.63 7.26
CA PHE A 188 -12.01 -9.95 7.68
C PHE A 188 -11.90 -11.37 8.28
N MET A 189 -12.80 -11.73 9.20
CA MET A 189 -12.77 -13.04 9.85
C MET A 189 -13.03 -14.18 8.86
N GLU A 190 -14.00 -14.03 7.97
CA GLU A 190 -14.31 -15.03 6.94
C GLU A 190 -13.17 -15.16 5.93
N GLY A 191 -12.61 -14.04 5.44
CA GLY A 191 -11.46 -14.04 4.53
C GLY A 191 -10.25 -14.73 5.15
N ALA A 192 -9.88 -14.35 6.37
CA ALA A 192 -8.73 -14.92 7.06
C ALA A 192 -8.90 -16.41 7.42
N MET A 193 -10.08 -16.83 7.87
CA MET A 193 -10.31 -18.20 8.34
C MET A 193 -10.61 -19.20 7.21
N ILE A 194 -11.21 -18.75 6.11
CA ILE A 194 -11.64 -19.65 5.01
C ILE A 194 -10.61 -19.67 3.89
N HIS A 195 -10.04 -18.54 3.55
CA HIS A 195 -9.17 -18.37 2.37
C HIS A 195 -7.72 -18.02 2.72
N GLY A 196 -7.43 -17.61 3.96
CA GLY A 196 -6.08 -17.25 4.40
C GLY A 196 -5.58 -15.92 3.79
N VAL A 197 -6.52 -15.02 3.44
CA VAL A 197 -6.24 -13.68 2.87
C VAL A 197 -6.53 -12.56 3.85
#